data_d36fb031f966717f852a661738843ef8
#
_entry.id   d36fb031f966717f852a661738843ef8
#
_cell.length_a   1.000
_cell.length_b   1.000
_cell.length_c   1.000
_cell.angle_alpha   90.00
_cell.angle_beta   90.00
_cell.angle_gamma   90.00
#
_symmetry.space_group_name_H-M   'P 1'
#
loop_
_entity.id
_entity.type
_entity.pdbx_description
1 polymer ?
#
loop_
_entity_poly.entity_id
_entity_poly.type
_entity_poly.pdbx_seq_one_letter_code
_entity_poly.pdbx_strand_id
1 'polypeptide(L)'
;MKYILMMAGTKAGVDMYRAWSQSDIQRHFAHLKTLNKDLMESGEFVTNEPLAGPEQAKIVRAGKNGVPITDGVFPEAKEFLLGYWIVDVESPERAYQIAARLSAGPGPGGAPINMPIEVRQILSRKTEEL
;
A
#
# COMPACT_ATOMS: atom_id res chain seq x y z
N MET A 1 -8.29 -17.07 3.17
CA MET A 1 -6.97 -16.86 2.51
C MET A 1 -6.59 -15.40 2.67
N LYS A 2 -5.39 -15.14 3.15
CA LYS A 2 -4.93 -13.76 3.33
C LYS A 2 -4.07 -13.31 2.17
N TYR A 3 -4.30 -12.08 1.73
CA TYR A 3 -3.54 -11.43 0.66
C TYR A 3 -3.09 -10.05 1.12
N ILE A 4 -1.86 -9.68 0.73
CA ILE A 4 -1.39 -8.31 0.84
C ILE A 4 -1.57 -7.62 -0.51
N LEU A 5 -2.13 -6.42 -0.47
CA LEU A 5 -2.33 -5.54 -1.63
C LEU A 5 -1.38 -4.37 -1.46
N MET A 6 -0.36 -4.30 -2.29
CA MET A 6 0.72 -3.33 -2.12
C MET A 6 0.61 -2.20 -3.14
N MET A 7 0.61 -1.00 -2.63
CA MET A 7 0.62 0.22 -3.43
C MET A 7 2.04 0.77 -3.44
N ALA A 8 2.66 0.79 -4.61
CA ALA A 8 4.01 1.31 -4.80
C ALA A 8 4.00 2.53 -5.72
N GLY A 9 4.99 3.36 -5.61
CA GLY A 9 5.14 4.52 -6.46
C GLY A 9 6.57 5.03 -6.51
N THR A 10 6.82 5.99 -7.37
CA THR A 10 8.10 6.66 -7.53
C THR A 10 8.11 7.97 -6.75
N LYS A 11 9.30 8.55 -6.56
CA LYS A 11 9.42 9.90 -5.99
C LYS A 11 8.62 10.93 -6.78
N ALA A 12 8.68 10.86 -8.12
CA ALA A 12 7.92 11.77 -8.97
C ALA A 12 6.40 11.64 -8.73
N GLY A 13 5.89 10.42 -8.60
CA GLY A 13 4.49 10.18 -8.28
C GLY A 13 4.09 10.71 -6.92
N VAL A 14 4.94 10.55 -5.92
CA VAL A 14 4.72 11.10 -4.57
C VAL A 14 4.67 12.63 -4.61
N ASP A 15 5.59 13.26 -5.34
CA ASP A 15 5.63 14.72 -5.47
C ASP A 15 4.37 15.23 -6.18
N MET A 16 3.90 14.54 -7.23
CA MET A 16 2.65 14.87 -7.91
C MET A 16 1.46 14.78 -6.97
N TYR A 17 1.37 13.70 -6.18
CA TYR A 17 0.30 13.51 -5.19
C TYR A 17 0.27 14.66 -4.16
N ARG A 18 1.44 15.05 -3.66
CA ARG A 18 1.56 16.16 -2.71
C ARG A 18 1.13 17.51 -3.29
N ALA A 19 1.12 17.63 -4.62
CA ALA A 19 0.68 18.82 -5.32
C ALA A 19 -0.80 18.82 -5.69
N TRP A 20 -1.55 17.75 -5.37
CA TRP A 20 -2.99 17.70 -5.65
C TRP A 20 -3.74 18.79 -4.90
N SER A 21 -4.86 19.22 -5.46
CA SER A 21 -5.77 20.12 -4.75
C SER A 21 -6.33 19.43 -3.50
N GLN A 22 -6.71 20.23 -2.52
CA GLN A 22 -7.31 19.71 -1.29
C GLN A 22 -8.59 18.93 -1.59
N SER A 23 -9.38 19.38 -2.55
CA SER A 23 -10.63 18.70 -2.93
C SER A 23 -10.34 17.33 -3.57
N ASP A 24 -9.30 17.21 -4.39
CA ASP A 24 -8.91 15.95 -4.99
C ASP A 24 -8.43 14.95 -3.92
N ILE A 25 -7.61 15.42 -2.97
CA ILE A 25 -7.15 14.61 -1.85
C ILE A 25 -8.32 14.11 -1.01
N GLN A 26 -9.27 14.99 -0.67
CA GLN A 26 -10.45 14.63 0.10
C GLN A 26 -11.30 13.58 -0.61
N ARG A 27 -11.48 13.73 -1.93
CA ARG A 27 -12.23 12.76 -2.74
C ARG A 27 -11.55 11.39 -2.76
N HIS A 28 -10.23 11.38 -2.89
CA HIS A 28 -9.43 10.17 -2.84
C HIS A 28 -9.59 9.45 -1.50
N PHE A 29 -9.42 10.17 -0.39
CA PHE A 29 -9.57 9.60 0.95
C PHE A 29 -11.00 9.11 1.21
N ALA A 30 -12.01 9.81 0.71
CA ALA A 30 -13.39 9.36 0.84
C ALA A 30 -13.61 8.00 0.16
N HIS A 31 -13.00 7.78 -1.01
CA HIS A 31 -13.04 6.50 -1.70
C HIS A 31 -12.38 5.39 -0.87
N LEU A 32 -11.20 5.64 -0.32
CA LEU A 32 -10.49 4.67 0.52
C LEU A 32 -11.27 4.36 1.79
N LYS A 33 -11.88 5.36 2.39
CA LYS A 33 -12.71 5.19 3.59
C LYS A 33 -13.93 4.31 3.30
N THR A 34 -14.58 4.52 2.17
CA THR A 34 -15.72 3.69 1.73
C THR A 34 -15.27 2.26 1.48
N LEU A 35 -14.14 2.06 0.81
CA LEU A 35 -13.59 0.73 0.58
C LEU A 35 -13.31 0.02 1.90
N ASN A 36 -12.65 0.68 2.84
CA ASN A 36 -12.36 0.11 4.16
C ASN A 36 -13.64 -0.25 4.92
N LYS A 37 -14.64 0.62 4.86
CA LYS A 37 -15.95 0.34 5.49
C LYS A 37 -16.60 -0.91 4.91
N ASP A 38 -16.63 -1.03 3.59
CA ASP A 38 -17.19 -2.19 2.91
C ASP A 38 -16.46 -3.48 3.28
N LEU A 39 -15.13 -3.43 3.36
CA LEU A 39 -14.32 -4.58 3.76
C LEU A 39 -14.53 -4.96 5.22
N MET A 40 -14.72 -3.98 6.10
CA MET A 40 -15.05 -4.24 7.51
C MET A 40 -16.43 -4.91 7.64
N GLU A 41 -17.41 -4.42 6.90
CA GLU A 41 -18.76 -4.97 6.91
C GLU A 41 -18.82 -6.39 6.35
N SER A 42 -18.00 -6.71 5.34
CA SER A 42 -17.91 -8.04 4.76
C SER A 42 -17.07 -9.02 5.58
N GLY A 43 -16.33 -8.53 6.57
CA GLY A 43 -15.41 -9.34 7.37
C GLY A 43 -14.08 -9.62 6.68
N GLU A 44 -13.81 -8.98 5.54
CA GLU A 44 -12.59 -9.22 4.77
C GLU A 44 -11.42 -8.32 5.17
N PHE A 45 -11.66 -7.25 5.93
CA PHE A 45 -10.63 -6.31 6.35
C PHE A 45 -9.74 -6.90 7.44
N VAL A 46 -8.42 -6.89 7.24
CA VAL A 46 -7.44 -7.21 8.30
C VAL A 46 -6.74 -5.95 8.75
N THR A 47 -6.07 -5.24 7.84
CA THR A 47 -5.41 -3.97 8.14
C THR A 47 -5.22 -3.14 6.89
N ASN A 48 -5.03 -1.84 7.11
CA ASN A 48 -4.60 -0.89 6.08
C ASN A 48 -3.58 0.06 6.72
N GLU A 49 -2.37 0.08 6.19
CA GLU A 49 -1.27 0.86 6.73
C GLU A 49 -0.67 1.77 5.67
N PRO A 50 -0.96 3.07 5.69
CA PRO A 50 -0.19 4.04 4.91
C PRO A 50 1.19 4.21 5.53
N LEU A 51 2.21 4.44 4.69
CA LEU A 51 3.58 4.60 5.14
C LEU A 51 4.04 6.05 4.98
N ALA A 52 4.99 6.45 5.81
CA ALA A 52 5.67 7.74 5.66
C ALA A 52 6.39 7.82 4.31
N GLY A 53 6.66 9.02 3.84
CA GLY A 53 7.31 9.23 2.55
C GLY A 53 8.68 8.54 2.45
N PRO A 54 9.12 8.25 1.21
CA PRO A 54 10.36 7.51 0.98
C PRO A 54 11.61 8.22 1.51
N GLU A 55 11.57 9.53 1.68
CA GLU A 55 12.68 10.31 2.25
C GLU A 55 12.99 9.93 3.70
N GLN A 56 12.06 9.32 4.41
CA GLN A 56 12.24 8.86 5.79
C GLN A 56 12.68 7.40 5.87
N ALA A 57 12.67 6.69 4.75
CA ALA A 57 13.02 5.29 4.73
C ALA A 57 14.52 5.09 4.95
N LYS A 58 14.87 4.01 5.66
CA LYS A 58 16.25 3.60 5.88
C LYS A 58 16.40 2.13 5.51
N ILE A 59 17.54 1.82 4.90
CA ILE A 59 17.98 0.44 4.73
C ILE A 59 18.94 0.16 5.89
N VAL A 60 18.68 -0.89 6.64
CA VAL A 60 19.47 -1.24 7.81
C VAL A 60 20.12 -2.59 7.58
N ARG A 61 21.44 -2.66 7.82
CA ARG A 61 22.20 -3.91 7.82
C ARG A 61 22.78 -4.13 9.20
N ALA A 62 23.00 -5.38 9.54
CA ALA A 62 23.75 -5.71 10.74
C ALA A 62 25.23 -5.40 10.52
N GLY A 63 25.75 -4.52 11.34
CA GLY A 63 27.18 -4.26 11.40
C GLY A 63 27.88 -5.21 12.36
N LYS A 64 29.15 -4.90 12.68
CA LYS A 64 29.95 -5.66 13.62
C LYS A 64 29.27 -5.67 15.00
N ASN A 65 29.20 -6.84 15.63
CA ASN A 65 28.56 -7.04 16.93
C ASN A 65 27.06 -6.65 16.95
N GLY A 66 26.38 -6.75 15.79
CA GLY A 66 24.95 -6.44 15.70
C GLY A 66 24.61 -4.95 15.72
N VAL A 67 25.60 -4.07 15.64
CA VAL A 67 25.35 -2.63 15.57
C VAL A 67 24.69 -2.28 14.23
N PRO A 68 23.56 -1.54 14.20
CA PRO A 68 22.93 -1.19 12.96
C PRO A 68 23.79 -0.29 12.07
N ILE A 69 23.88 -0.63 10.79
CA ILE A 69 24.41 0.26 9.76
C ILE A 69 23.22 0.73 8.93
N THR A 70 23.01 2.03 8.85
CA THR A 70 21.83 2.61 8.19
C THR A 70 22.24 3.43 6.98
N ASP A 71 21.50 3.24 5.88
CA ASP A 71 21.60 4.04 4.66
C ASP A 71 20.21 4.57 4.29
N GLY A 72 20.17 5.74 3.66
CA GLY A 72 18.96 6.20 3.01
C GLY A 72 18.72 5.42 1.72
N VAL A 73 17.49 5.45 1.25
CA VAL A 73 17.16 4.93 -0.08
C VAL A 73 17.45 5.99 -1.14
N PHE A 74 17.76 5.55 -2.38
CA PHE A 74 17.97 6.47 -3.51
C PHE A 74 16.62 6.71 -4.20
N PRO A 75 15.95 7.84 -3.94
CA PRO A 75 14.56 8.02 -4.34
C PRO A 75 14.35 8.11 -5.85
N GLU A 76 15.33 8.58 -6.60
CA GLU A 76 15.19 8.82 -8.04
C GLU A 76 15.13 7.55 -8.89
N ALA A 77 15.66 6.44 -8.39
CA ALA A 77 15.89 5.24 -9.18
C ALA A 77 14.95 4.08 -8.84
N LYS A 78 14.01 4.24 -7.89
CA LYS A 78 13.27 3.10 -7.35
C LYS A 78 11.79 3.41 -7.15
N GLU A 79 11.00 2.35 -7.19
CA GLU A 79 9.66 2.36 -6.62
C GLU A 79 9.75 2.11 -5.11
N PHE A 80 8.84 2.72 -4.38
CA PHE A 80 8.74 2.58 -2.93
C PHE A 80 7.36 2.06 -2.57
N LEU A 81 7.30 1.21 -1.56
CA LEU A 81 6.02 0.85 -0.98
C LEU A 81 5.44 2.09 -0.29
N LEU A 82 4.25 2.49 -0.69
CA LEU A 82 3.56 3.67 -0.16
C LEU A 82 2.54 3.31 0.91
N GLY A 83 2.03 2.10 0.85
CA GLY A 83 1.05 1.60 1.78
C GLY A 83 0.56 0.23 1.35
N TYR A 84 -0.20 -0.43 2.20
CA TYR A 84 -0.73 -1.74 1.88
C TYR A 84 -2.03 -2.02 2.62
N TRP A 85 -2.76 -2.98 2.09
CA TRP A 85 -3.90 -3.61 2.73
C TRP A 85 -3.61 -5.08 2.94
N ILE A 86 -4.12 -5.64 4.00
CA ILE A 86 -4.23 -7.09 4.15
C ILE A 86 -5.72 -7.42 4.23
N VAL A 87 -6.14 -8.36 3.40
CA VAL A 87 -7.52 -8.82 3.35
C VAL A 87 -7.58 -10.33 3.54
N ASP A 88 -8.66 -10.82 4.14
CA ASP A 88 -8.94 -12.24 4.29
C ASP A 88 -10.14 -12.58 3.40
N VAL A 89 -9.92 -13.32 2.34
CA VAL A 89 -10.88 -13.53 1.26
C VAL A 89 -11.05 -15.00 0.92
N GLU A 90 -12.13 -15.33 0.21
CA GLU A 90 -12.47 -16.70 -0.16
C GLU A 90 -11.61 -17.24 -1.32
N SER A 91 -11.12 -16.34 -2.19
CA SER A 91 -10.44 -16.72 -3.41
C SER A 91 -9.44 -15.64 -3.85
N PRO A 92 -8.45 -15.99 -4.69
CA PRO A 92 -7.57 -15.00 -5.33
C PRO A 92 -8.36 -13.97 -6.14
N GLU A 93 -9.40 -14.41 -6.84
CA GLU A 93 -10.23 -13.54 -7.68
C GLU A 93 -10.89 -12.43 -6.85
N ARG A 94 -11.32 -12.75 -5.63
CA ARG A 94 -11.88 -11.75 -4.73
C ARG A 94 -10.83 -10.70 -4.35
N ALA A 95 -9.60 -11.13 -4.07
CA ALA A 95 -8.49 -10.20 -3.80
C ALA A 95 -8.25 -9.27 -5.00
N TYR A 96 -8.32 -9.81 -6.22
CA TYR A 96 -8.14 -8.99 -7.44
C TYR A 96 -9.26 -7.96 -7.61
N GLN A 97 -10.49 -8.32 -7.30
CA GLN A 97 -11.62 -7.38 -7.34
C GLN A 97 -11.40 -6.21 -6.36
N ILE A 98 -10.94 -6.51 -5.15
CA ILE A 98 -10.64 -5.49 -4.14
C ILE A 98 -9.48 -4.60 -4.62
N ALA A 99 -8.43 -5.20 -5.16
CA ALA A 99 -7.29 -4.46 -5.71
C ALA A 99 -7.71 -3.55 -6.86
N ALA A 100 -8.62 -3.99 -7.71
CA ALA A 100 -9.16 -3.17 -8.80
C ALA A 100 -9.91 -1.94 -8.26
N ARG A 101 -10.70 -2.08 -7.20
CA ARG A 101 -11.36 -0.94 -6.55
C ARG A 101 -10.34 0.03 -5.96
N LEU A 102 -9.30 -0.49 -5.34
CA LEU A 102 -8.21 0.33 -4.80
C LEU A 102 -7.50 1.08 -5.92
N SER A 103 -7.17 0.40 -7.00
CA SER A 103 -6.51 0.97 -8.18
C SER A 103 -7.32 2.09 -8.83
N ALA A 104 -8.64 1.94 -8.85
CA ALA A 104 -9.56 2.89 -9.49
C ALA A 104 -9.86 4.12 -8.65
N GLY A 105 -9.22 4.30 -7.49
CA GLY A 105 -9.43 5.48 -6.66
C GLY A 105 -9.32 6.77 -7.46
N PRO A 106 -10.16 7.78 -7.17
CA PRO A 106 -10.16 9.01 -7.96
C PRO A 106 -8.87 9.82 -7.73
N GLY A 107 -8.35 10.34 -8.81
CA GLY A 107 -7.25 11.29 -8.85
C GLY A 107 -7.72 12.69 -9.21
N PRO A 108 -6.82 13.52 -9.78
CA PRO A 108 -7.17 14.89 -10.18
C PRO A 108 -8.39 14.94 -11.09
N GLY A 109 -9.33 15.81 -10.77
CA GLY A 109 -10.58 15.94 -11.51
C GLY A 109 -11.53 14.76 -11.37
N GLY A 110 -11.29 13.82 -10.47
CA GLY A 110 -12.12 12.65 -10.25
C GLY A 110 -11.83 11.48 -11.19
N ALA A 111 -10.88 11.60 -12.10
CA ALA A 111 -10.48 10.52 -12.99
C ALA A 111 -9.82 9.38 -12.21
N PRO A 112 -10.07 8.11 -12.55
CA PRO A 112 -9.42 7.00 -11.86
C PRO A 112 -7.91 7.03 -12.05
N ILE A 113 -7.16 6.76 -10.99
CA ILE A 113 -5.70 6.76 -11.02
C ILE A 113 -5.16 5.58 -11.83
N ASN A 114 -5.82 4.43 -11.71
CA ASN A 114 -5.39 3.17 -12.33
C ASN A 114 -3.95 2.77 -11.95
N MET A 115 -3.59 3.03 -10.71
CA MET A 115 -2.29 2.67 -10.17
C MET A 115 -2.17 1.15 -10.07
N PRO A 116 -1.03 0.56 -10.49
CA PRO A 116 -0.81 -0.87 -10.31
C PRO A 116 -0.78 -1.25 -8.82
N ILE A 117 -1.48 -2.33 -8.48
CA ILE A 117 -1.49 -2.90 -7.13
C ILE A 117 -0.92 -4.31 -7.22
N GLU A 118 0.16 -4.56 -6.52
CA GLU A 118 0.71 -5.92 -6.44
C GLU A 118 -0.08 -6.73 -5.41
N VAL A 119 -0.55 -7.89 -5.81
CA VAL A 119 -1.36 -8.78 -4.97
C VAL A 119 -0.57 -10.05 -4.71
N ARG A 120 -0.28 -10.35 -3.44
CA ARG A 120 0.46 -11.56 -3.08
C ARG A 120 -0.21 -12.28 -1.92
N GLN A 121 -0.28 -13.60 -2.00
CA GLN A 121 -0.80 -14.40 -0.91
C GLN A 121 0.17 -14.39 0.28
N ILE A 122 -0.39 -14.23 1.48
CA ILE A 122 0.37 -14.36 2.72
C ILE A 122 0.36 -15.84 3.11
N LEU A 123 1.54 -16.39 3.30
CA LEU A 123 1.69 -17.76 3.77
C LEU A 123 1.58 -17.76 5.30
N SER A 124 0.36 -17.94 5.79
CA SER A 124 0.09 -17.94 7.23
C SER A 124 0.59 -19.26 7.83
N ARG A 125 1.72 -19.21 8.53
CA ARG A 125 2.28 -20.35 9.25
C ARG A 125 2.37 -20.03 10.73
N LYS A 126 2.22 -21.07 11.55
CA LYS A 126 2.55 -20.95 12.97
C LYS A 126 4.06 -20.84 13.13
N THR A 127 4.50 -20.12 14.16
CA THR A 127 5.92 -19.86 14.39
C THR A 127 6.73 -21.16 14.46
N GLU A 128 6.21 -22.21 15.07
CA GLU A 128 6.89 -23.51 15.19
C GLU A 128 6.99 -24.28 13.86
N GLU A 129 6.34 -23.80 12.79
CA GLU A 129 6.45 -24.38 11.45
C GLU A 129 7.53 -23.71 10.61
N LEU A 130 8.10 -22.63 11.11
CA LEU A 130 9.15 -21.91 10.43
C LEU A 130 10.51 -22.56 10.71
#